data_fb168c9d85587ea988f25e5669c38c0c
#
_entry.id   fb168c9d85587ea988f25e5669c38c0c
#
_cell.length_a   1.000
_cell.length_b   1.000
_cell.length_c   1.000
_cell.angle_alpha   90.00
_cell.angle_beta   90.00
_cell.angle_gamma   90.00
#
_symmetry.space_group_name_H-M   'P 1'
#
loop_
_entity.id
_entity.type
_entity.pdbx_description
1 polymer ?
#
loop_
_entity_poly.entity_id
_entity_poly.type
_entity_poly.pdbx_seq_one_letter_code
_entity_poly.pdbx_strand_id
1 'polypeptide(L)'
;MLVWLLAALLAAWAPPAGAAEDVWDALRAPGSVVILRHAYAPGTFDPPSARLEDCSTQRNLDAAGRAQAQRVGETFRAHGVTVGAVLSSPRCRCLDTARLAFGRVEPWIVLQGSLNDAQLRARLTAAIKARIAEHQDGPPLVLVTHGSVVTDVTGLDVKMGAFVVLRRGTDGAHAVAGQLYVQ
;
A
#
# COMPACT_ATOMS: atom_id res chain seq x y z
N MET A 1 25.18 -21.02 66.47
CA MET A 1 25.54 -20.12 65.37
C MET A 1 24.64 -20.49 64.20
N LEU A 2 23.66 -19.65 63.88
CA LEU A 2 22.66 -19.89 62.84
C LEU A 2 22.97 -18.92 61.71
N VAL A 3 23.43 -19.46 60.55
CA VAL A 3 23.78 -18.69 59.34
C VAL A 3 22.52 -18.54 58.51
N TRP A 4 22.00 -17.34 58.36
CA TRP A 4 20.90 -17.03 57.45
C TRP A 4 21.45 -16.76 56.04
N LEU A 5 21.15 -17.63 55.10
CA LEU A 5 21.40 -17.42 53.66
C LEU A 5 20.26 -16.55 53.10
N LEU A 6 20.56 -15.29 52.78
CA LEU A 6 19.70 -14.40 52.01
C LEU A 6 19.84 -14.76 50.53
N ALA A 7 18.83 -15.43 49.97
CA ALA A 7 18.71 -15.61 48.50
C ALA A 7 18.13 -14.32 47.88
N ALA A 8 18.97 -13.57 47.21
CA ALA A 8 18.53 -12.41 46.42
C ALA A 8 17.84 -12.90 45.13
N LEU A 9 16.52 -12.73 45.05
CA LEU A 9 15.74 -12.91 43.82
C LEU A 9 16.06 -11.76 42.85
N LEU A 10 16.89 -12.03 41.86
CA LEU A 10 17.04 -11.16 40.67
C LEU A 10 15.78 -11.29 39.82
N ALA A 11 14.83 -10.37 39.97
CA ALA A 11 13.73 -10.21 39.06
C ALA A 11 14.29 -9.74 37.69
N ALA A 12 14.34 -10.64 36.71
CA ALA A 12 14.67 -10.29 35.31
C ALA A 12 13.53 -9.38 34.79
N TRP A 13 13.82 -8.09 34.62
CA TRP A 13 12.92 -7.16 33.97
C TRP A 13 12.95 -7.48 32.47
N ALA A 14 12.00 -8.29 31.99
CA ALA A 14 11.73 -8.43 30.58
C ALA A 14 11.13 -7.10 30.10
N PRO A 15 11.70 -6.44 29.05
CA PRO A 15 11.05 -5.29 28.46
C PRO A 15 9.67 -5.71 27.95
N PRO A 16 8.62 -4.84 28.04
CA PRO A 16 7.33 -5.14 27.45
C PRO A 16 7.55 -5.43 25.97
N ALA A 17 7.05 -6.58 25.49
CA ALA A 17 6.96 -6.86 24.07
C ALA A 17 6.21 -5.66 23.45
N GLY A 18 6.91 -4.84 22.66
CA GLY A 18 6.31 -3.70 21.98
C GLY A 18 5.09 -4.22 21.23
N ALA A 19 3.91 -3.72 21.59
CA ALA A 19 2.69 -4.03 20.87
C ALA A 19 2.98 -3.74 19.38
N ALA A 20 2.74 -4.72 18.49
CA ALA A 20 2.85 -4.50 17.08
C ALA A 20 2.00 -3.27 16.75
N GLU A 21 2.61 -2.24 16.18
CA GLU A 21 1.91 -1.02 15.83
C GLU A 21 0.71 -1.37 14.95
N ASP A 22 -0.48 -0.90 15.30
CA ASP A 22 -1.65 -1.10 14.47
C ASP A 22 -1.39 -0.41 13.11
N VAL A 23 -1.60 -1.12 12.02
CA VAL A 23 -1.43 -0.60 10.65
C VAL A 23 -2.24 0.68 10.43
N TRP A 24 -3.37 0.84 11.12
CA TRP A 24 -4.19 2.04 11.07
C TRP A 24 -3.55 3.22 11.82
N ASP A 25 -2.80 2.95 12.91
CA ASP A 25 -2.02 3.97 13.60
C ASP A 25 -0.87 4.45 12.72
N ALA A 26 -0.17 3.52 12.06
CA ALA A 26 0.86 3.86 11.09
C ALA A 26 0.30 4.70 9.93
N LEU A 27 -0.94 4.42 9.49
CA LEU A 27 -1.63 5.16 8.43
C LEU A 27 -1.99 6.59 8.85
N ARG A 28 -2.33 6.80 10.11
CA ARG A 28 -2.65 8.15 10.66
C ARG A 28 -1.39 9.00 10.88
N ALA A 29 -0.22 8.41 10.87
CA ALA A 29 1.03 9.15 11.03
C ALA A 29 1.28 10.07 9.82
N PRO A 30 1.74 11.32 10.03
CA PRO A 30 2.08 12.22 8.95
C PRO A 30 3.13 11.62 7.99
N GLY A 31 2.97 11.86 6.70
CA GLY A 31 3.88 11.36 5.68
C GLY A 31 3.77 9.87 5.39
N SER A 32 2.73 9.17 5.90
CA SER A 32 2.50 7.77 5.55
C SER A 32 2.14 7.59 4.07
N VAL A 33 2.42 6.40 3.53
CA VAL A 33 2.12 6.05 2.14
C VAL A 33 1.38 4.72 2.06
N VAL A 34 0.36 4.66 1.21
CA VAL A 34 -0.39 3.45 0.89
C VAL A 34 -0.03 3.01 -0.52
N ILE A 35 0.38 1.76 -0.68
CA ILE A 35 0.52 1.15 -2.01
C ILE A 35 -0.59 0.11 -2.15
N LEU A 36 -1.62 0.42 -2.94
CA LEU A 36 -2.82 -0.38 -3.14
C LEU A 36 -2.74 -1.13 -4.47
N ARG A 37 -2.77 -2.46 -4.43
CA ARG A 37 -3.05 -3.24 -5.63
C ARG A 37 -4.50 -3.02 -6.03
N HIS A 38 -4.76 -2.72 -7.32
CA HIS A 38 -6.12 -2.54 -7.84
C HIS A 38 -7.06 -3.63 -7.33
N ALA A 39 -8.35 -3.31 -7.19
CA ALA A 39 -9.39 -4.24 -6.79
C ALA A 39 -9.57 -5.39 -7.80
N TYR A 40 -10.38 -6.38 -7.44
CA TYR A 40 -10.54 -7.58 -8.24
C TYR A 40 -10.93 -7.26 -9.69
N ALA A 41 -10.16 -7.83 -10.60
CA ALA A 41 -10.42 -7.79 -12.03
C ALA A 41 -10.22 -9.21 -12.58
N PRO A 42 -11.23 -9.85 -13.18
CA PRO A 42 -11.11 -11.22 -13.67
C PRO A 42 -10.05 -11.36 -14.76
N GLY A 43 -9.48 -12.56 -14.88
CA GLY A 43 -8.39 -12.84 -15.81
C GLY A 43 -7.00 -12.45 -15.28
N THR A 44 -5.95 -12.73 -16.06
CA THR A 44 -4.55 -12.55 -15.63
C THR A 44 -3.90 -11.34 -16.30
N PHE A 45 -4.04 -11.21 -17.61
CA PHE A 45 -3.39 -10.16 -18.41
C PHE A 45 -4.43 -9.37 -19.23
N ASP A 46 -4.05 -8.17 -19.62
CA ASP A 46 -4.78 -7.45 -20.67
C ASP A 46 -4.60 -8.15 -22.02
N PRO A 47 -5.59 -8.09 -22.93
CA PRO A 47 -5.41 -8.54 -24.31
C PRO A 47 -4.23 -7.83 -24.99
N PRO A 48 -3.55 -8.47 -25.96
CA PRO A 48 -2.47 -7.82 -26.71
C PRO A 48 -2.89 -6.52 -27.40
N SER A 49 -4.16 -6.37 -27.73
CA SER A 49 -4.77 -5.19 -28.36
C SER A 49 -5.16 -4.09 -27.37
N ALA A 50 -4.89 -4.26 -26.07
CA ALA A 50 -5.30 -3.30 -25.06
C ALA A 50 -4.59 -1.94 -25.23
N ARG A 51 -5.39 -0.86 -25.24
CA ARG A 51 -4.95 0.52 -25.30
C ARG A 51 -5.29 1.26 -24.01
N LEU A 52 -4.41 2.17 -23.58
CA LEU A 52 -4.61 2.90 -22.30
C LEU A 52 -5.80 3.85 -22.36
N GLU A 53 -6.02 4.45 -23.51
CA GLU A 53 -7.09 5.43 -23.75
C GLU A 53 -8.48 4.79 -24.00
N ASP A 54 -8.53 3.45 -24.10
CA ASP A 54 -9.77 2.73 -24.39
C ASP A 54 -9.99 1.59 -23.39
N CYS A 55 -10.80 1.86 -22.36
CA CYS A 55 -11.11 0.89 -21.32
C CYS A 55 -11.81 -0.37 -21.85
N SER A 56 -12.53 -0.29 -22.96
CA SER A 56 -13.22 -1.46 -23.54
C SER A 56 -12.26 -2.53 -24.03
N THR A 57 -11.00 -2.17 -24.29
CA THR A 57 -9.95 -3.07 -24.72
C THR A 57 -9.13 -3.67 -23.58
N GLN A 58 -9.39 -3.26 -22.34
CA GLN A 58 -8.61 -3.65 -21.17
C GLN A 58 -9.36 -4.66 -20.31
N ARG A 59 -8.60 -5.36 -19.47
CA ARG A 59 -9.14 -6.11 -18.34
C ARG A 59 -9.58 -5.13 -17.24
N ASN A 60 -10.87 -5.16 -16.90
CA ASN A 60 -11.49 -4.20 -15.99
C ASN A 60 -12.03 -4.86 -14.72
N LEU A 61 -12.41 -4.04 -13.74
CA LEU A 61 -13.15 -4.50 -12.57
C LEU A 61 -14.51 -5.04 -13.02
N ASP A 62 -14.90 -6.18 -12.47
CA ASP A 62 -16.30 -6.63 -12.52
C ASP A 62 -17.13 -6.03 -11.37
N ALA A 63 -18.36 -6.48 -11.19
CA ALA A 63 -19.23 -6.01 -10.11
C ALA A 63 -18.62 -6.28 -8.72
N ALA A 64 -17.98 -7.45 -8.53
CA ALA A 64 -17.32 -7.80 -7.27
C ALA A 64 -16.12 -6.90 -6.99
N GLY A 65 -15.30 -6.62 -8.02
CA GLY A 65 -14.17 -5.71 -7.90
C GLY A 65 -14.58 -4.27 -7.62
N ARG A 66 -15.65 -3.79 -8.24
CA ARG A 66 -16.19 -2.45 -7.96
C ARG A 66 -16.68 -2.34 -6.51
N ALA A 67 -17.42 -3.35 -6.03
CA ALA A 67 -17.85 -3.42 -4.62
C ALA A 67 -16.65 -3.51 -3.67
N GLN A 68 -15.61 -4.28 -4.00
CA GLN A 68 -14.38 -4.35 -3.21
C GLN A 68 -13.69 -2.98 -3.13
N ALA A 69 -13.57 -2.26 -4.24
CA ALA A 69 -12.97 -0.91 -4.25
C ALA A 69 -13.75 0.07 -3.35
N GLN A 70 -15.09 0.02 -3.36
CA GLN A 70 -15.92 0.82 -2.46
C GLN A 70 -15.66 0.48 -1.00
N ARG A 71 -15.60 -0.83 -0.65
CA ARG A 71 -15.29 -1.27 0.72
C ARG A 71 -13.90 -0.84 1.18
N VAL A 72 -12.90 -0.78 0.31
CA VAL A 72 -11.60 -0.19 0.66
C VAL A 72 -11.79 1.24 1.16
N GLY A 73 -12.50 2.08 0.42
CA GLY A 73 -12.75 3.46 0.84
C GLY A 73 -13.60 3.57 2.11
N GLU A 74 -14.61 2.72 2.28
CA GLU A 74 -15.42 2.64 3.49
C GLU A 74 -14.58 2.27 4.71
N THR A 75 -13.66 1.30 4.56
CA THR A 75 -12.75 0.88 5.63
C THR A 75 -11.84 2.02 6.06
N PHE A 76 -11.27 2.79 5.13
CA PHE A 76 -10.47 3.98 5.46
C PHE A 76 -11.28 5.01 6.25
N ARG A 77 -12.52 5.31 5.82
CA ARG A 77 -13.41 6.24 6.52
C ARG A 77 -13.80 5.73 7.92
N ALA A 78 -14.11 4.44 8.05
CA ALA A 78 -14.48 3.81 9.32
C ALA A 78 -13.34 3.89 10.37
N HIS A 79 -12.07 3.89 9.91
CA HIS A 79 -10.90 4.08 10.77
C HIS A 79 -10.45 5.55 10.91
N GLY A 80 -11.25 6.50 10.43
CA GLY A 80 -10.96 7.93 10.53
C GLY A 80 -9.77 8.40 9.69
N VAL A 81 -9.40 7.64 8.64
CA VAL A 81 -8.28 7.99 7.76
C VAL A 81 -8.76 8.84 6.59
N THR A 82 -8.34 10.10 6.55
CA THR A 82 -8.52 11.00 5.42
C THR A 82 -7.26 10.98 4.56
N VAL A 83 -7.36 10.52 3.31
CA VAL A 83 -6.22 10.45 2.40
C VAL A 83 -5.93 11.79 1.72
N GLY A 84 -4.67 12.03 1.41
CA GLY A 84 -4.18 13.18 0.64
C GLY A 84 -4.30 12.95 -0.87
N ALA A 85 -3.20 13.07 -1.59
CA ALA A 85 -3.13 12.79 -3.02
C ALA A 85 -3.36 11.29 -3.31
N VAL A 86 -4.05 11.01 -4.42
CA VAL A 86 -4.30 9.65 -4.90
C VAL A 86 -3.77 9.54 -6.33
N LEU A 87 -2.58 8.97 -6.47
CA LEU A 87 -1.95 8.70 -7.76
C LEU A 87 -2.29 7.28 -8.21
N SER A 88 -2.49 7.09 -9.50
CA SER A 88 -2.88 5.77 -10.05
C SER A 88 -2.17 5.45 -11.36
N SER A 89 -1.86 4.16 -11.53
CA SER A 89 -1.62 3.64 -12.88
C SER A 89 -2.75 4.08 -13.83
N PRO A 90 -2.46 4.45 -15.08
CA PRO A 90 -3.48 4.86 -16.05
C PRO A 90 -4.35 3.70 -16.55
N ARG A 91 -4.09 2.45 -16.15
CA ARG A 91 -4.97 1.32 -16.45
C ARG A 91 -6.33 1.50 -15.81
N CYS A 92 -7.39 1.25 -16.58
CA CYS A 92 -8.78 1.55 -16.16
C CYS A 92 -9.15 0.88 -14.82
N ARG A 93 -8.74 -0.37 -14.58
CA ARG A 93 -8.96 -1.05 -13.28
C ARG A 93 -8.33 -0.33 -12.09
N CYS A 94 -7.18 0.34 -12.29
CA CYS A 94 -6.54 1.12 -11.23
C CYS A 94 -7.25 2.47 -11.01
N LEU A 95 -7.58 3.16 -12.10
CA LEU A 95 -8.34 4.41 -12.05
C LEU A 95 -9.70 4.22 -11.39
N ASP A 96 -10.42 3.16 -11.76
CA ASP A 96 -11.73 2.83 -11.18
C ASP A 96 -11.60 2.45 -9.71
N THR A 97 -10.56 1.68 -9.32
CA THR A 97 -10.29 1.40 -7.90
C THR A 97 -10.09 2.70 -7.12
N ALA A 98 -9.27 3.62 -7.62
CA ALA A 98 -9.00 4.89 -6.96
C ALA A 98 -10.27 5.77 -6.85
N ARG A 99 -11.04 5.90 -7.92
CA ARG A 99 -12.28 6.70 -7.93
C ARG A 99 -13.33 6.14 -6.97
N LEU A 100 -13.54 4.82 -6.99
CA LEU A 100 -14.55 4.17 -6.16
C LEU A 100 -14.17 4.20 -4.67
N ALA A 101 -12.88 4.04 -4.34
CA ALA A 101 -12.42 4.07 -2.96
C ALA A 101 -12.34 5.50 -2.39
N PHE A 102 -11.77 6.43 -3.14
CA PHE A 102 -11.35 7.73 -2.61
C PHE A 102 -12.02 8.94 -3.27
N GLY A 103 -12.87 8.76 -4.30
CA GLY A 103 -13.58 9.83 -4.99
C GLY A 103 -12.70 10.74 -5.85
N ARG A 104 -11.38 10.48 -5.90
CA ARG A 104 -10.40 11.29 -6.65
C ARG A 104 -9.29 10.41 -7.22
N VAL A 105 -8.64 10.85 -8.27
CA VAL A 105 -7.49 10.18 -8.86
C VAL A 105 -6.72 11.11 -9.79
N GLU A 106 -5.40 11.03 -9.73
CA GLU A 106 -4.47 11.62 -10.69
C GLU A 106 -3.70 10.47 -11.37
N PRO A 107 -3.81 10.33 -12.72
CA PRO A 107 -3.06 9.33 -13.44
C PRO A 107 -1.55 9.62 -13.39
N TRP A 108 -0.76 8.61 -13.04
CA TRP A 108 0.69 8.69 -13.08
C TRP A 108 1.26 7.45 -13.79
N ILE A 109 1.79 7.65 -15.00
CA ILE A 109 2.22 6.57 -15.90
C ILE A 109 3.26 5.64 -15.27
N VAL A 110 4.08 6.16 -14.36
CA VAL A 110 5.12 5.39 -13.65
C VAL A 110 4.55 4.20 -12.87
N LEU A 111 3.31 4.32 -12.36
CA LEU A 111 2.62 3.26 -11.62
C LEU A 111 2.11 2.11 -12.50
N GLN A 112 2.27 2.20 -13.83
CA GLN A 112 1.95 1.10 -14.73
C GLN A 112 2.93 -0.07 -14.57
N GLY A 113 4.17 0.20 -14.18
CA GLY A 113 5.23 -0.79 -14.10
C GLY A 113 5.68 -1.30 -15.48
N SER A 114 6.56 -2.28 -15.48
CA SER A 114 6.97 -3.02 -16.68
C SER A 114 7.22 -4.48 -16.31
N LEU A 115 6.70 -5.41 -17.12
CA LEU A 115 6.92 -6.85 -16.92
C LEU A 115 8.04 -7.40 -17.81
N ASN A 116 8.18 -6.83 -19.01
CA ASN A 116 9.00 -7.39 -20.08
C ASN A 116 10.32 -6.65 -20.32
N ASP A 117 10.53 -5.50 -19.67
CA ASP A 117 11.73 -4.69 -19.76
C ASP A 117 12.28 -4.44 -18.35
N ALA A 118 13.34 -5.17 -17.98
CA ALA A 118 13.96 -5.09 -16.65
C ALA A 118 14.59 -3.71 -16.39
N GLN A 119 15.14 -3.06 -17.40
CA GLN A 119 15.77 -1.75 -17.23
C GLN A 119 14.71 -0.64 -17.03
N LEU A 120 13.62 -0.70 -17.80
CA LEU A 120 12.48 0.19 -17.59
C LEU A 120 11.85 -0.05 -16.23
N ARG A 121 11.64 -1.31 -15.84
CA ARG A 121 11.11 -1.70 -14.52
C ARG A 121 11.94 -1.10 -13.38
N ALA A 122 13.27 -1.20 -13.43
CA ALA A 122 14.15 -0.63 -12.41
C ALA A 122 14.03 0.91 -12.34
N ARG A 123 13.97 1.59 -13.49
CA ARG A 123 13.78 3.05 -13.56
C ARG A 123 12.44 3.50 -12.97
N LEU A 124 11.35 2.81 -13.32
CA LEU A 124 10.03 3.12 -12.79
C LEU A 124 9.95 2.88 -11.28
N THR A 125 10.53 1.77 -10.80
CA THR A 125 10.61 1.47 -9.36
C THR A 125 11.41 2.54 -8.60
N ALA A 126 12.53 3.00 -9.15
CA ALA A 126 13.31 4.07 -8.56
C ALA A 126 12.52 5.40 -8.48
N ALA A 127 11.78 5.74 -9.54
CA ALA A 127 10.92 6.94 -9.55
C ALA A 127 9.79 6.86 -8.51
N ILE A 128 9.17 5.67 -8.32
CA ILE A 128 8.16 5.47 -7.27
C ILE A 128 8.79 5.66 -5.88
N LYS A 129 9.94 5.04 -5.63
CA LYS A 129 10.65 5.18 -4.34
C LYS A 129 11.08 6.63 -4.07
N ALA A 130 11.52 7.36 -5.08
CA ALA A 130 11.81 8.79 -4.96
C ALA A 130 10.55 9.60 -4.57
N ARG A 131 9.41 9.36 -5.23
CA ARG A 131 8.14 10.03 -4.90
C ARG A 131 7.65 9.71 -3.48
N ILE A 132 7.87 8.47 -3.01
CA ILE A 132 7.60 8.08 -1.63
C ILE A 132 8.50 8.86 -0.67
N ALA A 133 9.81 8.93 -0.95
CA ALA A 133 10.77 9.64 -0.11
C ALA A 133 10.51 11.15 -0.02
N GLU A 134 9.93 11.76 -1.06
CA GLU A 134 9.50 13.16 -1.08
C GLU A 134 8.27 13.44 -0.20
N HIS A 135 7.45 12.41 0.08
CA HIS A 135 6.25 12.55 0.88
C HIS A 135 6.57 12.48 2.37
N GLN A 136 6.98 13.62 2.94
CA GLN A 136 7.53 13.69 4.29
C GLN A 136 6.52 14.12 5.35
N ASP A 137 5.38 14.68 4.96
CA ASP A 137 4.39 15.23 5.87
C ASP A 137 2.98 15.20 5.26
N GLY A 138 1.98 15.57 6.07
CA GLY A 138 0.58 15.63 5.65
C GLY A 138 -0.14 14.27 5.66
N PRO A 139 -1.36 14.23 5.11
CA PRO A 139 -2.18 13.04 5.08
C PRO A 139 -1.63 11.97 4.12
N PRO A 140 -2.02 10.69 4.28
CA PRO A 140 -1.49 9.58 3.50
C PRO A 140 -1.50 9.80 1.99
N LEU A 141 -0.35 9.58 1.34
CA LEU A 141 -0.26 9.47 -0.11
C LEU A 141 -0.72 8.07 -0.55
N VAL A 142 -1.66 7.98 -1.47
CA VAL A 142 -2.14 6.70 -2.01
C VAL A 142 -1.60 6.48 -3.41
N LEU A 143 -1.00 5.32 -3.64
CA LEU A 143 -0.50 4.85 -4.93
C LEU A 143 -1.29 3.60 -5.35
N VAL A 144 -2.20 3.72 -6.34
CA VAL A 144 -2.99 2.60 -6.85
C VAL A 144 -2.30 1.99 -8.06
N THR A 145 -1.94 0.70 -7.96
CA THR A 145 -1.05 0.06 -8.95
C THR A 145 -1.32 -1.46 -9.10
N HIS A 146 -0.34 -2.20 -9.56
CA HIS A 146 -0.37 -3.63 -9.91
C HIS A 146 0.46 -4.46 -8.93
N GLY A 147 0.18 -5.77 -8.84
CA GLY A 147 0.91 -6.67 -7.92
C GLY A 147 2.42 -6.64 -8.11
N SER A 148 2.91 -6.68 -9.35
CA SER A 148 4.35 -6.60 -9.65
C SER A 148 5.01 -5.32 -9.13
N VAL A 149 4.33 -4.18 -9.24
CA VAL A 149 4.84 -2.89 -8.73
C VAL A 149 4.86 -2.87 -7.21
N VAL A 150 3.81 -3.42 -6.55
CA VAL A 150 3.81 -3.56 -5.08
C VAL A 150 5.02 -4.38 -4.66
N THR A 151 5.26 -5.54 -5.29
CA THR A 151 6.42 -6.40 -4.98
C THR A 151 7.74 -5.68 -5.22
N ASP A 152 7.89 -4.95 -6.32
CA ASP A 152 9.13 -4.23 -6.68
C ASP A 152 9.47 -3.14 -5.67
N VAL A 153 8.46 -2.49 -5.10
CA VAL A 153 8.65 -1.38 -4.14
C VAL A 153 8.82 -1.89 -2.72
N THR A 154 8.05 -2.90 -2.30
CA THR A 154 7.93 -3.32 -0.90
C THR A 154 8.51 -4.70 -0.59
N GLY A 155 8.78 -5.53 -1.61
CA GLY A 155 9.15 -6.93 -1.44
C GLY A 155 7.98 -7.87 -1.12
N LEU A 156 6.75 -7.35 -1.00
CA LEU A 156 5.58 -8.13 -0.62
C LEU A 156 4.70 -8.47 -1.82
N ASP A 157 4.25 -9.71 -1.91
CA ASP A 157 3.17 -10.11 -2.81
C ASP A 157 1.83 -9.95 -2.09
N VAL A 158 0.88 -9.26 -2.74
CA VAL A 158 -0.42 -8.94 -2.15
C VAL A 158 -1.56 -9.34 -3.09
N LYS A 159 -2.71 -9.71 -2.53
CA LYS A 159 -3.94 -9.99 -3.29
C LYS A 159 -4.51 -8.70 -3.91
N MET A 160 -5.34 -8.83 -4.96
CA MET A 160 -6.11 -7.71 -5.52
C MET A 160 -7.02 -7.11 -4.43
N GLY A 161 -7.02 -5.79 -4.27
CA GLY A 161 -7.71 -5.08 -3.20
C GLY A 161 -6.94 -4.99 -1.87
N ALA A 162 -5.77 -5.65 -1.77
CA ALA A 162 -4.89 -5.48 -0.62
C ALA A 162 -3.97 -4.26 -0.78
N PHE A 163 -3.57 -3.69 0.34
CA PHE A 163 -2.64 -2.57 0.36
C PHE A 163 -1.54 -2.75 1.42
N VAL A 164 -0.40 -2.16 1.14
CA VAL A 164 0.75 -2.07 2.03
C VAL A 164 0.84 -0.65 2.55
N VAL A 165 1.07 -0.50 3.85
CA VAL A 165 1.30 0.78 4.50
C VAL A 165 2.78 0.96 4.75
N LEU A 166 3.32 2.07 4.28
CA LEU A 166 4.65 2.52 4.60
C LEU A 166 4.56 3.67 5.60
N ARG A 167 5.31 3.55 6.69
CA ARG A 167 5.46 4.59 7.69
C ARG A 167 6.83 5.23 7.55
N ARG A 168 6.89 6.54 7.72
CA ARG A 168 8.15 7.27 7.79
C ARG A 168 8.80 7.06 9.16
N GLY A 169 10.05 6.61 9.18
CA GLY A 169 10.86 6.48 10.39
C GLY A 169 11.43 7.83 10.86
N THR A 170 12.03 7.83 12.03
CA THR A 170 12.72 9.00 12.61
C THR A 170 13.96 9.43 11.82
N ASP A 171 14.53 8.51 11.05
CA ASP A 171 15.62 8.73 10.10
C ASP A 171 15.16 9.34 8.76
N GLY A 172 13.84 9.54 8.60
CA GLY A 172 13.22 10.04 7.37
C GLY A 172 12.97 9.00 6.29
N ALA A 173 13.42 7.76 6.48
CA ALA A 173 13.17 6.67 5.53
C ALA A 173 11.75 6.08 5.72
N HIS A 174 11.17 5.55 4.64
CA HIS A 174 9.90 4.83 4.69
C HIS A 174 10.17 3.33 4.83
N ALA A 175 9.53 2.71 5.81
CA ALA A 175 9.56 1.26 6.03
C ALA A 175 8.15 0.67 6.01
N VAL A 176 8.03 -0.61 5.68
CA VAL A 176 6.76 -1.33 5.72
C VAL A 176 6.30 -1.44 7.18
N ALA A 177 5.15 -0.85 7.49
CA ALA A 177 4.47 -0.96 8.78
C ALA A 177 3.54 -2.19 8.81
N GLY A 178 2.97 -2.58 7.67
CA GLY A 178 2.12 -3.75 7.55
C GLY A 178 1.34 -3.77 6.25
N GLN A 179 0.47 -4.79 6.12
CA GLN A 179 -0.43 -4.93 4.99
C GLN A 179 -1.82 -5.31 5.46
N LEU A 180 -2.84 -4.87 4.71
CA LEU A 180 -4.25 -5.21 4.95
C LEU A 180 -4.91 -5.68 3.66
N TYR A 181 -5.89 -6.55 3.82
CA TYR A 181 -6.73 -7.05 2.73
C TYR A 181 -8.20 -6.76 3.02
N VAL A 182 -8.87 -6.11 2.09
CA VAL A 182 -10.32 -5.84 2.13
C VAL A 182 -11.01 -6.77 1.12
N GLN A 183 -11.88 -7.64 1.63
CA GLN A 183 -12.67 -8.58 0.80
C GLN A 183 -13.82 -7.88 0.09
#